data_273208439320191ea8622fa3b22c5a62
#
_entry.id   273208439320191ea8622fa3b22c5a62
#
_cell.length_a   1.000
_cell.length_b   1.000
_cell.length_c   1.000
_cell.angle_alpha   90.00
_cell.angle_beta   90.00
_cell.angle_gamma   90.00
#
_symmetry.space_group_name_H-M   'P 1'
#
loop_
_entity.id
_entity.type
_entity.pdbx_description
1 polymer ?
#
loop_
_entity_poly.entity_id
_entity_poly.type
_entity_poly.pdbx_seq_one_letter_code
_entity_poly.pdbx_strand_id
1 'polypeptide(L)'
;AGKLLKIFLRTSVDYSSETFTWKLYTRNVSASTGGGPSEIGAQSGAGPTNKTMVTYAFTSSLDSGTNAIAAGDKVQISIEAGDGATANGNYFITCMWEWDLS
;
A
#
# COMPACT_ATOMS: atom_id res chain seq x y z
N ALA A 1 9.94 11.40 10.72
CA ALA A 1 9.02 10.29 10.93
C ALA A 1 7.66 10.56 10.31
N GLY A 2 6.94 9.51 9.98
CA GLY A 2 5.64 9.64 9.36
C GLY A 2 4.89 8.32 9.35
N LYS A 3 3.74 8.34 8.72
CA LYS A 3 2.94 7.12 8.55
C LYS A 3 2.07 7.22 7.30
N LEU A 4 1.80 6.06 6.74
CA LEU A 4 0.84 5.95 5.64
C LEU A 4 -0.56 5.93 6.25
N LEU A 5 -1.42 6.80 5.77
CA LEU A 5 -2.80 6.87 6.25
C LEU A 5 -3.76 6.09 5.37
N LYS A 6 -3.70 6.31 4.08
CA LYS A 6 -4.66 5.71 3.14
C LYS A 6 -4.03 5.52 1.78
N ILE A 7 -4.50 4.51 1.07
CA ILE A 7 -4.25 4.33 -0.36
C ILE A 7 -5.59 4.39 -1.06
N PHE A 8 -5.66 5.19 -2.11
CA PHE A 8 -6.83 5.31 -2.96
C PHE A 8 -6.51 4.63 -4.29
N LEU A 9 -7.37 3.72 -4.70
CA LEU A 9 -7.20 3.00 -5.96
C LEU A 9 -8.44 3.17 -6.83
N ARG A 10 -8.21 3.52 -8.07
CA ARG A 10 -9.20 3.49 -9.13
C ARG A 10 -8.64 2.69 -10.29
N THR A 11 -9.46 1.88 -10.93
CA THR A 11 -9.04 1.08 -12.07
C THR A 11 -9.95 1.32 -13.25
N SER A 12 -9.43 1.05 -14.44
CA SER A 12 -10.18 1.20 -15.70
C SER A 12 -11.07 0.00 -15.99
N VAL A 13 -10.94 -1.09 -15.24
CA VAL A 13 -11.77 -2.29 -15.38
C VAL A 13 -12.29 -2.71 -14.00
N ASP A 14 -13.28 -3.57 -13.99
CA ASP A 14 -13.90 -4.06 -12.77
C ASP A 14 -13.03 -5.16 -12.13
N TYR A 15 -12.56 -4.90 -10.91
CA TYR A 15 -11.83 -5.86 -10.09
C TYR A 15 -12.54 -6.15 -8.78
N SER A 16 -13.86 -5.93 -8.71
CA SER A 16 -14.60 -6.05 -7.45
C SER A 16 -14.65 -7.48 -6.91
N SER A 17 -14.44 -8.49 -7.77
CA SER A 17 -14.35 -9.88 -7.33
C SER A 17 -12.97 -10.26 -6.81
N GLU A 18 -11.99 -9.40 -6.94
CA GLU A 18 -10.61 -9.65 -6.52
C GLU A 18 -10.32 -9.01 -5.17
N THR A 19 -9.42 -9.62 -4.41
CA THR A 19 -8.89 -9.02 -3.20
C THR A 19 -7.51 -8.45 -3.50
N PHE A 20 -7.34 -7.17 -3.22
CA PHE A 20 -6.02 -6.53 -3.33
C PHE A 20 -5.37 -6.48 -1.96
N THR A 21 -4.09 -6.83 -1.91
CA THR A 21 -3.28 -6.71 -0.70
C THR A 21 -2.19 -5.69 -0.94
N TRP A 22 -2.14 -4.70 -0.08
CA TRP A 22 -1.15 -3.63 -0.10
C TRP A 22 -0.17 -3.88 1.01
N LYS A 23 1.13 -3.86 0.68
CA LYS A 23 2.19 -4.04 1.66
C LYS A 23 3.08 -2.83 1.67
N LEU A 24 3.36 -2.35 2.87
CA LEU A 24 4.25 -1.23 3.10
C LEU A 24 5.61 -1.76 3.54
N TYR A 25 6.64 -1.37 2.82
CA TYR A 25 8.01 -1.77 3.09
C TYR A 25 8.85 -0.54 3.43
N THR A 26 9.80 -0.71 4.32
CA THR A 26 10.78 0.31 4.59
C THR A 26 12.18 -0.29 4.52
N ARG A 27 13.14 0.57 4.18
CA ARG A 27 14.56 0.24 4.20
C ARG A 27 15.31 1.41 4.78
N ASN A 28 16.14 1.13 5.77
CA ASN A 28 16.99 2.14 6.35
C ASN A 28 18.10 2.51 5.36
N VAL A 29 18.20 3.81 5.03
CA VAL A 29 19.16 4.29 4.04
C VAL A 29 20.62 4.17 4.51
N SER A 30 20.85 4.08 5.83
CA SER A 30 22.19 3.91 6.38
C SER A 30 22.61 2.46 6.48
N ALA A 31 21.75 1.51 6.14
CA ALA A 31 22.13 0.10 6.11
C ALA A 31 23.15 -0.11 5.00
N SER A 32 24.34 -0.57 5.38
CA SER A 32 25.48 -0.66 4.46
C SER A 32 25.50 -1.95 3.64
N THR A 33 24.67 -2.90 3.93
CA THR A 33 24.65 -4.16 3.21
C THR A 33 23.24 -4.54 2.84
N GLY A 34 23.11 -5.06 1.64
CA GLY A 34 21.93 -5.39 0.89
C GLY A 34 20.87 -6.26 1.51
N GLY A 35 20.46 -5.98 2.72
CA GLY A 35 19.17 -6.49 3.17
C GLY A 35 18.08 -5.82 2.32
N GLY A 36 17.17 -6.59 1.76
CA GLY A 36 16.02 -6.06 1.08
C GLY A 36 15.13 -5.25 2.01
N PRO A 37 14.16 -4.51 1.47
CA PRO A 37 13.22 -3.79 2.32
C PRO A 37 12.43 -4.76 3.20
N SER A 38 12.10 -4.31 4.41
CA SER A 38 11.31 -5.09 5.36
C SER A 38 9.86 -4.67 5.29
N GLU A 39 8.95 -5.64 5.25
CA GLU A 39 7.53 -5.35 5.36
C GLU A 39 7.21 -4.89 6.77
N ILE A 40 6.54 -3.74 6.88
CA ILE A 40 6.15 -3.18 8.17
C ILE A 40 4.64 -3.14 8.37
N GLY A 41 3.87 -3.29 7.33
CA GLY A 41 2.42 -3.33 7.46
C GLY A 41 1.74 -3.79 6.19
N ALA A 42 0.56 -4.37 6.35
CA ALA A 42 -0.25 -4.83 5.23
C ALA A 42 -1.72 -4.56 5.49
N GLN A 43 -2.44 -4.26 4.43
CA GLN A 43 -3.89 -4.10 4.45
C GLN A 43 -4.48 -4.64 3.16
N SER A 44 -5.61 -5.32 3.26
CA SER A 44 -6.27 -5.88 2.10
C SER A 44 -7.75 -5.49 2.06
N GLY A 45 -8.34 -5.66 0.91
CA GLY A 45 -9.76 -5.39 0.70
C GLY A 45 -10.14 -5.66 -0.74
N ALA A 46 -11.44 -5.60 -1.01
CA ALA A 46 -11.96 -5.82 -2.35
C ALA A 46 -11.44 -4.77 -3.32
N GLY A 47 -11.23 -5.18 -4.54
CA GLY A 47 -10.85 -4.29 -5.62
C GLY A 47 -11.98 -3.36 -6.03
N PRO A 48 -11.68 -2.29 -6.79
CA PRO A 48 -12.70 -1.35 -7.23
C PRO A 48 -13.58 -1.92 -8.33
N THR A 49 -14.82 -1.46 -8.36
CA THR A 49 -15.66 -1.60 -9.53
C THR A 49 -15.14 -0.65 -10.63
N ASN A 50 -15.61 -0.86 -11.84
CA ASN A 50 -15.18 -0.06 -12.98
C ASN A 50 -15.33 1.44 -12.70
N LYS A 51 -14.22 2.18 -12.81
CA LYS A 51 -14.16 3.64 -12.66
C LYS A 51 -14.58 4.17 -11.29
N THR A 52 -14.62 3.32 -10.28
CA THR A 52 -14.95 3.70 -8.91
C THR A 52 -13.69 3.66 -8.06
N MET A 53 -13.54 4.63 -7.15
CA MET A 53 -12.41 4.68 -6.24
C MET A 53 -12.69 3.84 -4.99
N VAL A 54 -11.70 3.08 -4.56
CA VAL A 54 -11.71 2.35 -3.29
C VAL A 54 -10.60 2.89 -2.40
N THR A 55 -10.87 2.97 -1.11
CA THR A 55 -9.92 3.42 -0.11
C THR A 55 -9.48 2.24 0.75
N TYR A 56 -8.16 2.11 0.91
CA TYR A 56 -7.55 1.14 1.83
C TYR A 56 -6.94 1.91 2.98
N ALA A 57 -7.47 1.71 4.20
CA ALA A 57 -7.04 2.48 5.36
C ALA A 57 -5.84 1.79 6.05
N PHE A 58 -4.84 2.60 6.38
CA PHE A 58 -3.66 2.15 7.13
C PHE A 58 -3.60 2.79 8.51
N THR A 59 -4.72 3.29 9.00
CA THR A 59 -4.80 4.00 10.28
C THR A 59 -5.16 3.12 11.46
N SER A 60 -5.79 1.99 11.20
CA SER A 60 -6.21 1.05 12.24
C SER A 60 -6.54 -0.29 11.61
N SER A 61 -6.55 -1.33 12.43
CA SER A 61 -7.00 -2.67 12.01
C SER A 61 -6.27 -3.20 10.78
N LEU A 62 -4.95 -2.97 10.73
CA LEU A 62 -4.14 -3.56 9.68
C LEU A 62 -4.18 -5.08 9.75
N ASP A 63 -4.09 -5.74 8.60
CA ASP A 63 -3.97 -7.20 8.55
C ASP A 63 -2.70 -7.66 9.27
N SER A 64 -1.63 -6.88 9.16
CA SER A 64 -0.40 -7.14 9.88
C SER A 64 0.42 -5.87 10.02
N GLY A 65 1.27 -5.82 11.04
CA GLY A 65 2.27 -4.79 11.20
C GLY A 65 1.73 -3.43 11.61
N THR A 66 2.46 -2.40 11.22
CA THR A 66 2.16 -1.01 11.53
C THR A 66 2.19 -0.17 10.27
N ASN A 67 1.89 1.12 10.43
CA ASN A 67 2.01 2.09 9.34
C ASN A 67 3.11 3.12 9.59
N ALA A 68 3.93 2.92 10.63
CA ALA A 68 4.90 3.92 11.05
C ALA A 68 6.20 3.82 10.25
N ILE A 69 6.73 4.97 9.87
CA ILE A 69 7.96 5.11 9.08
C ILE A 69 8.94 5.96 9.88
N ALA A 70 10.16 5.46 10.08
CA ALA A 70 11.19 6.20 10.78
C ALA A 70 11.83 7.25 9.85
N ALA A 71 12.37 8.29 10.46
CA ALA A 71 13.11 9.32 9.71
C ALA A 71 14.28 8.70 8.96
N GLY A 72 14.44 9.07 7.70
CA GLY A 72 15.52 8.58 6.85
C GLY A 72 15.25 7.26 6.15
N ASP A 73 14.14 6.61 6.43
CA ASP A 73 13.80 5.37 5.74
C ASP A 73 13.29 5.64 4.32
N LYS A 74 13.66 4.76 3.42
CA LYS A 74 13.02 4.68 2.10
C LYS A 74 11.74 3.87 2.21
N VAL A 75 10.75 4.23 1.42
CA VAL A 75 9.42 3.62 1.46
C VAL A 75 9.13 2.97 0.12
N GLN A 76 8.57 1.78 0.18
CA GLN A 76 8.09 1.07 -0.99
C GLN A 76 6.72 0.48 -0.70
N ILE A 77 5.83 0.55 -1.67
CA ILE A 77 4.50 -0.03 -1.57
C ILE A 77 4.37 -1.07 -2.66
N SER A 78 3.91 -2.27 -2.30
CA SER A 78 3.55 -3.28 -3.27
C SER A 78 2.05 -3.53 -3.28
N ILE A 79 1.56 -3.97 -4.43
CA ILE A 79 0.18 -4.36 -4.62
C ILE A 79 0.15 -5.80 -5.14
N GLU A 80 -0.68 -6.62 -4.53
CA GLU A 80 -0.92 -7.99 -4.98
C GLU A 80 -2.41 -8.15 -5.23
N ALA A 81 -2.77 -8.54 -6.45
CA ALA A 81 -4.14 -8.91 -6.77
C ALA A 81 -4.35 -10.38 -6.46
N GLY A 82 -5.57 -10.75 -6.07
CA GLY A 82 -5.92 -12.15 -5.86
C GLY A 82 -5.92 -12.94 -7.15
N ASP A 83 -6.06 -14.25 -7.01
CA ASP A 83 -6.14 -15.16 -8.14
C ASP A 83 -7.34 -14.83 -9.01
N GLY A 84 -7.16 -14.76 -10.30
CA GLY A 84 -8.23 -14.51 -11.24
C GLY A 84 -8.27 -13.11 -11.82
N ALA A 85 -7.39 -12.21 -11.41
CA ALA A 85 -7.25 -10.91 -12.04
C ALA A 85 -6.64 -11.07 -13.43
N THR A 86 -7.47 -11.35 -14.41
CA THR A 86 -7.06 -11.67 -15.77
C THR A 86 -7.17 -10.52 -16.74
N ALA A 87 -7.90 -9.48 -16.37
CA ALA A 87 -8.11 -8.34 -17.25
C ALA A 87 -6.94 -7.35 -17.17
N ASN A 88 -6.50 -6.84 -18.29
CA ASN A 88 -5.54 -5.76 -18.35
C ASN A 88 -6.26 -4.44 -18.10
N GLY A 89 -5.75 -3.64 -17.19
CA GLY A 89 -6.34 -2.36 -16.89
C GLY A 89 -5.29 -1.38 -16.40
N ASN A 90 -5.68 -0.12 -16.36
CA ASN A 90 -4.86 0.94 -15.80
C ASN A 90 -5.21 1.12 -14.32
N TYR A 91 -4.18 1.31 -13.50
CA TYR A 91 -4.31 1.58 -12.09
C TYR A 91 -3.94 3.03 -11.81
N PHE A 92 -4.82 3.71 -11.09
CA PHE A 92 -4.58 5.09 -10.65
C PHE A 92 -4.50 5.06 -9.14
N ILE A 93 -3.29 5.29 -8.62
CA ILE A 93 -2.97 5.07 -7.20
C ILE A 93 -2.57 6.40 -6.59
N THR A 94 -3.20 6.75 -5.47
CA THR A 94 -2.84 7.92 -4.67
C THR A 94 -2.64 7.48 -3.24
N CYS A 95 -1.53 7.91 -2.64
CA CYS A 95 -1.23 7.62 -1.24
C CYS A 95 -1.34 8.88 -0.41
N MET A 96 -1.99 8.79 0.74
CA MET A 96 -2.07 9.89 1.70
C MET A 96 -1.15 9.59 2.87
N TRP A 97 -0.26 10.53 3.15
CA TRP A 97 0.77 10.40 4.18
C TRP A 97 0.58 11.46 5.25
N GLU A 98 0.99 11.13 6.46
CA GLU A 98 1.17 12.11 7.53
C GLU A 98 2.66 12.17 7.86
N TRP A 99 3.20 13.37 7.90
CA TRP A 99 4.61 13.59 8.21
C TRP A 99 4.74 14.41 9.49
N ASP A 100 5.64 14.00 10.35
CA ASP A 100 6.02 14.76 11.53
C ASP A 100 7.17 15.69 11.14
N LEU A 101 6.90 16.98 11.13
CA LEU A 101 7.86 18.00 10.73
C LEU A 101 8.53 18.68 11.93
N SER A 102 8.22 18.25 13.14
CA SER A 102 8.79 18.84 14.35
C SER A 102 10.20 18.33 14.67
#